data_271afdf422c36b59805b06bb497d1477
#
_entry.id   271afdf422c36b59805b06bb497d1477
#
_cell.length_a   1.000
_cell.length_b   1.000
_cell.length_c   1.000
_cell.angle_alpha   90.00
_cell.angle_beta   90.00
_cell.angle_gamma   90.00
#
_symmetry.space_group_name_H-M   'P 1'
#
loop_
_entity.id
_entity.type
_entity.pdbx_description
1 polymer ?
#
loop_
_entity_poly.entity_id
_entity_poly.type
_entity_poly.pdbx_seq_one_letter_code
_entity_poly.pdbx_strand_id
1 'polypeptide(L)'
;MSGLDLVIFGATGDLSARKLFPALCQLDAAGLLPDDLRIVAVARQEHTPEAFHDELRVRMARAKRPSISDSAWQKFVQRLTYLSADFSTPEAFRGLRRCLSDTRISLFYLATPPSLFATICEQLSADKCLTGSCRIVLEKPIGESLTTSREVNETLARFFEERDIYRIDH
;
A
#
# COMPACT_ATOMS: atom_id res chain seq x y z
N MET A 1 -2.03 -21.34 6.78
CA MET A 1 -2.78 -20.11 6.44
C MET A 1 -2.07 -19.46 5.27
N SER A 2 -2.81 -18.88 4.32
CA SER A 2 -2.21 -18.17 3.19
C SER A 2 -1.53 -16.90 3.71
N GLY A 3 -0.26 -16.64 3.35
CA GLY A 3 0.44 -15.42 3.75
C GLY A 3 -0.22 -14.16 3.19
N LEU A 4 0.14 -13.00 3.74
CA LEU A 4 -0.43 -11.71 3.37
C LEU A 4 0.64 -10.78 2.80
N ASP A 5 0.36 -10.20 1.62
CA ASP A 5 1.15 -9.14 1.00
C ASP A 5 0.34 -7.83 1.05
N LEU A 6 0.83 -6.87 1.83
CA LEU A 6 0.26 -5.53 1.89
C LEU A 6 1.03 -4.60 0.95
N VAL A 7 0.37 -4.12 -0.09
CA VAL A 7 0.95 -3.17 -1.05
C VAL A 7 0.40 -1.78 -0.76
N ILE A 8 1.26 -0.82 -0.45
CA ILE A 8 0.88 0.56 -0.14
C ILE A 8 1.29 1.47 -1.28
N PHE A 9 0.32 1.94 -2.06
CA PHE A 9 0.53 2.95 -3.09
C PHE A 9 0.54 4.36 -2.48
N GLY A 10 1.49 5.18 -2.88
CA GLY A 10 1.71 6.49 -2.28
C GLY A 10 2.52 6.41 -0.97
N ALA A 11 3.46 5.47 -0.91
CA ALA A 11 4.24 5.18 0.29
C ALA A 11 5.06 6.36 0.81
N THR A 12 5.51 7.27 -0.07
CA THR A 12 6.21 8.50 0.31
C THR A 12 5.27 9.67 0.64
N GLY A 13 3.95 9.45 0.57
CA GLY A 13 2.94 10.46 0.93
C GLY A 13 2.91 10.78 2.42
N ASP A 14 2.31 11.94 2.75
CA ASP A 14 2.20 12.41 4.15
C ASP A 14 1.37 11.45 5.01
N LEU A 15 0.26 10.96 4.49
CA LEU A 15 -0.60 9.99 5.17
C LEU A 15 0.16 8.71 5.52
N SER A 16 0.87 8.13 4.56
CA SER A 16 1.64 6.91 4.77
C SER A 16 2.69 7.09 5.85
N ALA A 17 3.48 8.17 5.76
CA ALA A 17 4.56 8.43 6.71
C ALA A 17 4.08 8.81 8.11
N ARG A 18 2.94 9.51 8.23
CA ARG A 18 2.44 10.04 9.52
C ARG A 18 1.42 9.15 10.20
N LYS A 19 0.73 8.30 9.46
CA LYS A 19 -0.35 7.45 10.00
C LYS A 19 -0.13 5.96 9.74
N LEU A 20 0.03 5.53 8.48
CA LEU A 20 0.04 4.11 8.15
C LEU A 20 1.27 3.38 8.69
N PHE A 21 2.47 3.80 8.29
CA PHE A 21 3.69 3.13 8.73
C PHE A 21 3.91 3.19 10.23
N PRO A 22 3.64 4.33 10.94
CA PRO A 22 3.70 4.33 12.40
C PRO A 22 2.73 3.33 13.04
N ALA A 23 1.50 3.23 12.52
CA ALA A 23 0.51 2.28 13.04
C ALA A 23 0.95 0.83 12.79
N LEU A 24 1.42 0.51 11.59
CA LEU A 24 1.92 -0.82 11.24
C LEU A 24 3.12 -1.21 12.10
N CYS A 25 4.07 -0.29 12.31
CA CYS A 25 5.23 -0.55 13.16
C CYS A 25 4.85 -0.78 14.63
N GLN A 26 3.87 -0.02 15.15
CA GLN A 26 3.35 -0.25 16.51
C GLN A 26 2.62 -1.60 16.63
N LEU A 27 1.82 -1.98 15.64
CA LEU A 27 1.15 -3.27 15.61
C LEU A 27 2.16 -4.42 15.54
N ASP A 28 3.23 -4.27 14.75
CA ASP A 28 4.31 -5.28 14.69
C ASP A 28 5.04 -5.40 16.04
N ALA A 29 5.37 -4.27 16.66
CA ALA A 29 5.99 -4.25 17.98
C ALA A 29 5.12 -4.91 19.06
N ALA A 30 3.80 -4.79 18.94
CA ALA A 30 2.83 -5.44 19.83
C ALA A 30 2.54 -6.91 19.48
N GLY A 31 3.13 -7.46 18.41
CA GLY A 31 2.87 -8.83 17.95
C GLY A 31 1.46 -9.04 17.39
N LEU A 32 0.82 -7.97 16.90
CA LEU A 32 -0.55 -8.00 16.38
C LEU A 32 -0.62 -8.14 14.85
N LEU A 33 0.50 -8.06 14.15
CA LEU A 33 0.56 -8.35 12.71
C LEU A 33 0.80 -9.85 12.48
N PRO A 34 0.27 -10.41 11.38
CA PRO A 34 0.60 -11.78 10.98
C PRO A 34 2.13 -11.95 10.83
N ASP A 35 2.66 -13.09 11.28
CA ASP A 35 4.10 -13.36 11.24
C ASP A 35 4.67 -13.33 9.82
N ASP A 36 3.89 -13.79 8.86
CA ASP A 36 4.24 -13.89 7.45
C ASP A 36 3.80 -12.67 6.60
N LEU A 37 3.39 -11.56 7.25
CA LEU A 37 3.07 -10.31 6.53
C LEU A 37 4.32 -9.75 5.86
N ARG A 38 4.21 -9.48 4.56
CA ARG A 38 5.18 -8.67 3.78
C ARG A 38 4.53 -7.36 3.38
N ILE A 39 5.30 -6.28 3.36
CA ILE A 39 4.83 -4.94 3.00
C ILE A 39 5.64 -4.46 1.79
N VAL A 40 4.95 -4.10 0.72
CA VAL A 40 5.54 -3.48 -0.47
C VAL A 40 5.12 -2.02 -0.52
N ALA A 41 6.06 -1.13 -0.28
CA ALA A 41 5.88 0.31 -0.34
C ALA A 41 6.13 0.80 -1.77
N VAL A 42 5.11 1.37 -2.43
CA VAL A 42 5.19 1.78 -3.83
C VAL A 42 5.02 3.29 -3.94
N ALA A 43 5.96 3.97 -4.58
CA ALA A 43 5.90 5.41 -4.87
C ALA A 43 6.74 5.78 -6.09
N ARG A 44 6.58 7.02 -6.59
CA ARG A 44 7.26 7.49 -7.81
C ARG A 44 8.73 7.85 -7.61
N GLN A 45 9.11 8.25 -6.40
CA GLN A 45 10.49 8.65 -6.11
C GLN A 45 11.43 7.46 -6.24
N GLU A 46 12.60 7.71 -6.80
CA GLU A 46 13.66 6.73 -6.83
C GLU A 46 14.42 6.75 -5.51
N HIS A 47 14.35 5.64 -4.79
CA HIS A 47 15.11 5.41 -3.56
C HIS A 47 15.69 3.99 -3.59
N THR A 48 16.86 3.83 -2.98
CA THR A 48 17.25 2.50 -2.52
C THR A 48 16.37 2.10 -1.33
N PRO A 49 16.20 0.81 -1.03
CA PRO A 49 15.46 0.39 0.16
C PRO A 49 15.96 1.06 1.44
N GLU A 50 17.27 1.18 1.61
CA GLU A 50 17.91 1.80 2.78
C GLU A 50 17.57 3.28 2.87
N ALA A 51 17.70 4.03 1.76
CA ALA A 51 17.37 5.46 1.72
C ALA A 51 15.90 5.71 2.05
N PHE A 52 14.99 4.84 1.57
CA PHE A 52 13.58 4.92 1.91
C PHE A 52 13.34 4.63 3.40
N HIS A 53 13.98 3.61 3.96
CA HIS A 53 13.87 3.28 5.39
C HIS A 53 14.33 4.44 6.29
N ASP A 54 15.46 5.07 5.95
CA ASP A 54 16.01 6.20 6.71
C ASP A 54 15.09 7.41 6.63
N GLU A 55 14.62 7.78 5.43
CA GLU A 55 13.67 8.88 5.27
C GLU A 55 12.37 8.61 6.02
N LEU A 56 11.82 7.42 5.89
CA LEU A 56 10.60 7.02 6.58
C LEU A 56 10.76 7.14 8.09
N ARG A 57 11.86 6.66 8.64
CA ARG A 57 12.15 6.76 10.07
C ARG A 57 12.20 8.21 10.56
N VAL A 58 12.88 9.09 9.82
CA VAL A 58 12.94 10.52 10.14
C VAL A 58 11.55 11.15 10.12
N ARG A 59 10.75 10.83 9.13
CA ARG A 59 9.38 11.37 9.00
C ARG A 59 8.45 10.84 10.09
N MET A 60 8.57 9.57 10.45
CA MET A 60 7.81 8.97 11.56
C MET A 60 8.15 9.61 12.91
N ALA A 61 9.42 9.90 13.16
CA ALA A 61 9.85 10.55 14.39
C ALA A 61 9.28 11.98 14.56
N ARG A 62 8.95 12.65 13.48
CA ARG A 62 8.29 13.98 13.49
C ARG A 62 6.79 13.90 13.78
N ALA A 63 6.18 12.74 13.62
CA ALA A 63 4.78 12.54 13.97
C ALA A 63 4.65 12.50 15.51
N LYS A 64 3.69 13.24 16.08
CA LYS A 64 3.41 13.24 17.53
C LYS A 64 2.82 11.89 17.99
N ARG A 65 3.63 10.85 17.98
CA ARG A 65 3.25 9.47 18.38
C ARG A 65 4.30 8.92 19.33
N PRO A 66 3.98 7.86 20.11
CA PRO A 66 4.96 7.19 20.95
C PRO A 66 6.20 6.79 20.14
N SER A 67 7.36 7.00 20.71
CA SER A 67 8.64 6.64 20.09
C SER A 67 8.71 5.14 19.83
N ILE A 68 9.16 4.78 18.65
CA ILE A 68 9.41 3.39 18.27
C ILE A 68 10.86 3.08 18.64
N SER A 69 11.09 2.01 19.41
CA SER A 69 12.43 1.58 19.77
C SER A 69 13.23 1.14 18.54
N ASP A 70 14.56 1.22 18.63
CA ASP A 70 15.45 0.78 17.56
C ASP A 70 15.23 -0.69 17.22
N SER A 71 15.05 -1.53 18.20
CA SER A 71 14.81 -2.97 18.01
C SER A 71 13.48 -3.23 17.28
N ALA A 72 12.41 -2.51 17.63
CA ALA A 72 11.13 -2.62 16.95
C ALA A 72 11.23 -2.13 15.49
N TRP A 73 11.94 -1.04 15.26
CA TRP A 73 12.21 -0.55 13.92
C TRP A 73 12.98 -1.55 13.07
N GLN A 74 14.09 -2.10 13.59
CA GLN A 74 14.90 -3.09 12.88
C GLN A 74 14.11 -4.35 12.52
N LYS A 75 13.20 -4.80 13.39
CA LYS A 75 12.29 -5.90 13.10
C LYS A 75 11.31 -5.53 11.99
N PHE A 76 10.70 -4.35 12.08
CA PHE A 76 9.69 -3.89 11.12
C PHE A 76 10.23 -3.75 9.70
N VAL A 77 11.44 -3.20 9.51
CA VAL A 77 12.03 -3.02 8.19
C VAL A 77 12.34 -4.34 7.46
N GLN A 78 12.46 -5.45 8.18
CA GLN A 78 12.60 -6.78 7.56
C GLN A 78 11.36 -7.19 6.74
N ARG A 79 10.19 -6.62 7.06
CA ARG A 79 8.95 -6.85 6.32
C ARG A 79 8.77 -5.92 5.13
N LEU A 80 9.59 -4.87 5.02
CA LEU A 80 9.35 -3.72 4.17
C LEU A 80 10.26 -3.75 2.94
N THR A 81 9.66 -3.81 1.77
CA THR A 81 10.31 -3.68 0.46
C THR A 81 9.86 -2.37 -0.18
N TYR A 82 10.78 -1.60 -0.75
CA TYR A 82 10.46 -0.40 -1.52
C TYR A 82 10.51 -0.69 -3.02
N LEU A 83 9.54 -0.17 -3.75
CA LEU A 83 9.46 -0.23 -5.20
C LEU A 83 9.18 1.16 -5.77
N SER A 84 10.10 1.66 -6.59
CA SER A 84 9.86 2.86 -7.39
C SER A 84 9.01 2.49 -8.61
N ALA A 85 7.87 3.18 -8.79
CA ALA A 85 7.00 3.00 -9.94
C ALA A 85 6.24 4.29 -10.26
N ASP A 86 6.31 4.73 -11.50
CA ASP A 86 5.46 5.80 -12.02
C ASP A 86 4.15 5.20 -12.54
N PHE A 87 3.06 5.44 -11.82
CA PHE A 87 1.74 4.86 -12.11
C PHE A 87 1.15 5.28 -13.46
N SER A 88 1.69 6.33 -14.07
CA SER A 88 1.25 6.82 -15.37
C SER A 88 1.93 6.12 -16.56
N THR A 89 2.98 5.34 -16.31
CA THR A 89 3.71 4.64 -17.37
C THR A 89 3.19 3.22 -17.58
N PRO A 90 3.09 2.74 -18.83
CA PRO A 90 2.84 1.33 -19.09
C PRO A 90 3.87 0.46 -18.37
N GLU A 91 3.41 -0.71 -17.89
CA GLU A 91 4.29 -1.70 -17.27
C GLU A 91 4.92 -1.25 -15.93
N ALA A 92 4.36 -0.17 -15.33
CA ALA A 92 4.83 0.38 -14.06
C ALA A 92 4.91 -0.69 -12.96
N PHE A 93 3.99 -1.67 -13.00
CA PHE A 93 3.87 -2.69 -11.95
C PHE A 93 4.51 -4.04 -12.30
N ARG A 94 5.30 -4.13 -13.36
CA ARG A 94 6.10 -5.35 -13.64
C ARG A 94 7.04 -5.70 -12.49
N GLY A 95 7.61 -4.69 -11.83
CA GLY A 95 8.39 -4.85 -10.60
C GLY A 95 7.54 -5.40 -9.47
N LEU A 96 6.34 -4.85 -9.28
CA LEU A 96 5.40 -5.29 -8.26
C LEU A 96 4.98 -6.74 -8.48
N ARG A 97 4.67 -7.14 -9.72
CA ARG A 97 4.29 -8.53 -10.04
C ARG A 97 5.33 -9.55 -9.55
N ARG A 98 6.62 -9.20 -9.62
CA ARG A 98 7.71 -10.06 -9.12
C ARG A 98 7.76 -10.16 -7.60
N CYS A 99 7.22 -9.18 -6.88
CA CYS A 99 7.13 -9.20 -5.43
C CYS A 99 5.93 -10.00 -4.92
N LEU A 100 4.88 -10.17 -5.74
CA LEU A 100 3.64 -10.85 -5.36
C LEU A 100 3.71 -12.36 -5.63
N SER A 101 2.92 -13.12 -4.88
CA SER A 101 2.78 -14.57 -5.03
C SER A 101 1.31 -14.95 -5.20
N ASP A 102 1.03 -15.85 -6.14
CA ASP A 102 -0.33 -16.32 -6.43
C ASP A 102 -0.94 -17.15 -5.29
N THR A 103 -0.10 -17.62 -4.36
CA THR A 103 -0.54 -18.41 -3.20
C THR A 103 -0.79 -17.57 -1.95
N ARG A 104 -0.59 -16.26 -2.03
CA ARG A 104 -0.76 -15.32 -0.92
C ARG A 104 -1.94 -14.39 -1.18
N ILE A 105 -2.50 -13.83 -0.12
CA ILE A 105 -3.53 -12.78 -0.24
C ILE A 105 -2.81 -11.45 -0.52
N SER A 106 -3.21 -10.75 -1.58
CA SER A 106 -2.71 -9.41 -1.88
C SER A 106 -3.73 -8.35 -1.43
N LEU A 107 -3.31 -7.48 -0.52
CA LEU A 107 -4.10 -6.35 -0.04
C LEU A 107 -3.50 -5.05 -0.58
N PHE A 108 -4.20 -4.41 -1.52
CA PHE A 108 -3.78 -3.15 -2.14
C PHE A 108 -4.37 -1.97 -1.37
N TYR A 109 -3.51 -1.15 -0.76
CA TYR A 109 -3.90 0.04 -0.03
C TYR A 109 -3.59 1.28 -0.85
N LEU A 110 -4.61 2.03 -1.26
CA LEU A 110 -4.46 3.23 -2.08
C LEU A 110 -4.39 4.48 -1.17
N ALA A 111 -3.16 4.84 -0.76
CA ALA A 111 -2.85 6.11 -0.06
C ALA A 111 -2.48 7.22 -1.07
N THR A 112 -3.18 7.25 -2.19
CA THR A 112 -2.98 8.19 -3.31
C THR A 112 -4.23 9.04 -3.49
N PRO A 113 -4.16 10.16 -4.23
CA PRO A 113 -5.36 10.90 -4.62
C PRO A 113 -6.35 10.02 -5.39
N PRO A 114 -7.67 10.22 -5.22
CA PRO A 114 -8.72 9.46 -5.91
C PRO A 114 -8.59 9.43 -7.43
N SER A 115 -8.04 10.49 -8.04
CA SER A 115 -7.78 10.59 -9.48
C SER A 115 -6.84 9.52 -10.02
N LEU A 116 -6.06 8.85 -9.16
CA LEU A 116 -5.15 7.77 -9.55
C LEU A 116 -5.76 6.37 -9.36
N PHE A 117 -6.92 6.24 -8.73
CA PHE A 117 -7.48 4.92 -8.41
C PHE A 117 -7.75 4.09 -9.66
N ALA A 118 -8.38 4.69 -10.67
CA ALA A 118 -8.65 4.00 -11.94
C ALA A 118 -7.35 3.53 -12.62
N THR A 119 -6.40 4.44 -12.76
CA THR A 119 -5.10 4.14 -13.39
C THR A 119 -4.36 3.01 -12.65
N ILE A 120 -4.34 3.04 -11.32
CA ILE A 120 -3.68 1.98 -10.53
C ILE A 120 -4.38 0.63 -10.77
N CYS A 121 -5.71 0.58 -10.73
CA CYS A 121 -6.45 -0.68 -10.95
C CYS A 121 -6.24 -1.24 -12.36
N GLU A 122 -6.24 -0.38 -13.37
CA GLU A 122 -6.00 -0.77 -14.76
C GLU A 122 -4.57 -1.32 -14.94
N GLN A 123 -3.56 -0.66 -14.37
CA GLN A 123 -2.18 -1.13 -14.42
C GLN A 123 -1.97 -2.43 -13.63
N LEU A 124 -2.61 -2.57 -12.45
CA LEU A 124 -2.56 -3.82 -11.69
C LEU A 124 -3.09 -5.02 -12.52
N SER A 125 -4.16 -4.78 -13.28
CA SER A 125 -4.73 -5.78 -14.18
C SER A 125 -3.83 -6.06 -15.37
N ALA A 126 -3.33 -5.02 -16.06
CA ALA A 126 -2.49 -5.12 -17.23
C ALA A 126 -1.18 -5.88 -16.94
N ASP A 127 -0.54 -5.60 -15.80
CA ASP A 127 0.69 -6.24 -15.35
C ASP A 127 0.46 -7.57 -14.59
N LYS A 128 -0.77 -8.08 -14.61
CA LYS A 128 -1.17 -9.35 -13.97
C LYS A 128 -0.85 -9.41 -12.47
N CYS A 129 -1.00 -8.30 -11.78
CA CYS A 129 -0.85 -8.23 -10.33
C CYS A 129 -2.08 -8.71 -9.57
N LEU A 130 -3.26 -8.75 -10.23
CA LEU A 130 -4.51 -9.24 -9.65
C LEU A 130 -4.57 -10.76 -9.77
N THR A 131 -3.85 -11.46 -8.91
CA THR A 131 -3.77 -12.92 -8.90
C THR A 131 -4.24 -13.47 -7.55
N GLY A 132 -4.78 -14.69 -7.56
CA GLY A 132 -5.24 -15.33 -6.33
C GLY A 132 -6.36 -14.55 -5.64
N SER A 133 -6.26 -14.37 -4.32
CA SER A 133 -7.19 -13.57 -3.54
C SER A 133 -6.67 -12.14 -3.41
N CYS A 134 -7.34 -11.20 -4.08
CA CYS A 134 -6.98 -9.78 -4.05
C CYS A 134 -8.05 -8.96 -3.33
N ARG A 135 -7.61 -8.01 -2.52
CA ARG A 135 -8.47 -7.06 -1.82
C ARG A 135 -7.94 -5.64 -2.00
N ILE A 136 -8.83 -4.65 -1.97
CA ILE A 136 -8.44 -3.26 -2.11
C ILE A 136 -9.00 -2.40 -0.97
N VAL A 137 -8.19 -1.50 -0.46
CA VAL A 137 -8.55 -0.52 0.57
C VAL A 137 -8.41 0.88 0.00
N LEU A 138 -9.45 1.67 0.13
CA LEU A 138 -9.50 3.06 -0.33
C LEU A 138 -9.88 3.95 0.85
N GLU A 139 -9.26 5.12 0.92
CA GLU A 139 -9.64 6.15 1.88
C GLU A 139 -10.66 7.11 1.27
N LYS A 140 -11.58 7.58 2.08
CA LYS A 140 -12.48 8.67 1.69
C LYS A 140 -11.76 10.02 1.68
N PRO A 141 -12.16 10.95 0.79
CA PRO A 141 -13.26 10.85 -0.18
C PRO A 141 -12.88 9.98 -1.37
N ILE A 142 -13.82 9.12 -1.84
CA ILE A 142 -13.61 8.23 -2.99
C ILE A 142 -13.65 9.01 -4.31
N GLY A 143 -14.23 10.21 -4.31
CA GLY A 143 -14.28 11.14 -5.42
C GLY A 143 -14.66 12.53 -4.91
N GLU A 144 -14.41 13.55 -5.74
CA GLU A 144 -14.70 14.96 -5.41
C GLU A 144 -16.18 15.33 -5.68
N SER A 145 -16.89 14.52 -6.42
CA SER A 145 -18.30 14.68 -6.79
C SER A 145 -19.00 13.33 -6.85
N LEU A 146 -20.35 13.36 -6.95
CA LEU A 146 -21.14 12.15 -7.15
C LEU A 146 -20.74 11.43 -8.46
N THR A 147 -20.44 12.17 -9.51
CA THR A 147 -20.02 11.63 -10.81
C THR A 147 -18.69 10.91 -10.68
N THR A 148 -17.67 11.56 -10.13
CA THR A 148 -16.33 10.95 -9.95
C THR A 148 -16.37 9.77 -8.99
N SER A 149 -17.22 9.81 -7.96
CA SER A 149 -17.40 8.68 -7.03
C SER A 149 -18.03 7.47 -7.73
N ARG A 150 -18.96 7.68 -8.66
CA ARG A 150 -19.56 6.61 -9.47
C ARG A 150 -18.54 6.00 -10.42
N GLU A 151 -17.76 6.82 -11.13
CA GLU A 151 -16.73 6.38 -12.06
C GLU A 151 -15.67 5.51 -11.34
N VAL A 152 -15.24 5.92 -10.15
CA VAL A 152 -14.33 5.11 -9.33
C VAL A 152 -14.96 3.78 -8.95
N ASN A 153 -16.21 3.77 -8.46
CA ASN A 153 -16.89 2.53 -8.08
C ASN A 153 -17.11 1.61 -9.29
N GLU A 154 -17.50 2.14 -10.45
CA GLU A 154 -17.62 1.36 -11.69
C GLU A 154 -16.28 0.76 -12.13
N THR A 155 -15.20 1.52 -11.99
CA THR A 155 -13.86 1.02 -12.30
C THR A 155 -13.46 -0.11 -11.33
N LEU A 156 -13.67 0.07 -10.03
CA LEU A 156 -13.37 -0.97 -9.04
C LEU A 156 -14.16 -2.25 -9.29
N ALA A 157 -15.44 -2.13 -9.62
CA ALA A 157 -16.32 -3.28 -9.90
C ALA A 157 -15.89 -4.11 -11.13
N ARG A 158 -15.04 -3.56 -12.01
CA ARG A 158 -14.45 -4.33 -13.12
C ARG A 158 -13.34 -5.29 -12.66
N PHE A 159 -12.70 -5.02 -11.53
CA PHE A 159 -11.51 -5.72 -11.08
C PHE A 159 -11.67 -6.46 -9.75
N PHE A 160 -12.61 -6.02 -8.90
CA PHE A 160 -12.82 -6.56 -7.55
C PHE A 160 -14.31 -6.83 -7.31
N GLU A 161 -14.61 -7.88 -6.55
CA GLU A 161 -15.95 -8.08 -6.02
C GLU A 161 -16.21 -7.13 -4.85
N GLU A 162 -17.46 -6.71 -4.62
CA GLU A 162 -17.79 -5.74 -3.56
C GLU A 162 -17.31 -6.19 -2.16
N ARG A 163 -17.33 -7.49 -1.89
CA ARG A 163 -16.83 -8.05 -0.63
C ARG A 163 -15.31 -7.86 -0.42
N ASP A 164 -14.55 -7.58 -1.48
CA ASP A 164 -13.11 -7.40 -1.46
C ASP A 164 -12.69 -5.92 -1.53
N ILE A 165 -13.67 -5.01 -1.55
CA ILE A 165 -13.47 -3.56 -1.59
C ILE A 165 -13.75 -2.96 -0.21
N TYR A 166 -12.74 -2.40 0.43
CA TYR A 166 -12.86 -1.76 1.74
C TYR A 166 -12.73 -0.25 1.60
N ARG A 167 -13.78 0.47 1.98
CA ARG A 167 -13.83 1.93 2.00
C ARG A 167 -13.74 2.38 3.45
N ILE A 168 -12.64 3.01 3.82
CA ILE A 168 -12.37 3.40 5.20
C ILE A 168 -12.48 4.91 5.38
N ASP A 169 -13.01 5.30 6.52
CA ASP A 169 -12.84 6.65 7.09
C ASP A 169 -11.57 6.64 7.96
N HIS A 170 -10.87 7.75 8.03
CA HIS A 170 -9.57 7.96 8.70
C HIS A 170 -9.29 7.19 9.97
#